data_4d4e1c8036fdd38572c6e731fe8f6289
#
_entry.id   4d4e1c8036fdd38572c6e731fe8f6289
#
_cell.length_a   1.000
_cell.length_b   1.000
_cell.length_c   1.000
_cell.angle_alpha   90.00
_cell.angle_beta   90.00
_cell.angle_gamma   90.00
#
_symmetry.space_group_name_H-M   'P 1'
#
loop_
_entity.id
_entity.type
_entity.pdbx_description
1 polymer ?
#
loop_
_entity_poly.entity_id
_entity_poly.type
_entity_poly.pdbx_seq_one_letter_code
_entity_poly.pdbx_strand_id
1 'polypeptide(L)'
;MFGLDNLDTLFVVWAFFFQIVHIVHFAVRKRFFASYTMKAGWIVYALSIPAVVISIVLLLGGKTWSFWLGGFLFLMYAAYGYWVDYVKKIQWRNPLRLSIMFPYVSLYLGTAMFYWWPLFRLSLPLWVGFTVLFVIGTILNVTSH
;
A
#
# COMPACT_ATOMS: atom_id res chain seq x y z
N MET A 1 8.02 -2.39 23.24
CA MET A 1 8.98 -2.45 22.13
C MET A 1 9.19 -1.02 21.62
N PHE A 2 10.42 -0.56 21.61
CA PHE A 2 10.79 0.81 21.15
C PHE A 2 10.04 1.94 21.86
N GLY A 3 9.49 1.74 23.06
CA GLY A 3 8.70 2.75 23.78
C GLY A 3 7.37 3.10 23.16
N LEU A 4 6.83 2.25 22.28
CA LEU A 4 5.58 2.49 21.58
C LEU A 4 4.38 2.09 22.43
N ASP A 5 3.30 2.84 22.33
CA ASP A 5 2.01 2.44 22.91
C ASP A 5 1.32 1.40 22.00
N ASN A 6 0.14 0.92 22.42
CA ASN A 6 -0.58 -0.11 21.66
C ASN A 6 -1.00 0.35 20.27
N LEU A 7 -1.39 1.63 20.14
CA LEU A 7 -1.81 2.18 18.85
C LEU A 7 -0.61 2.37 17.92
N ASP A 8 0.53 2.81 18.45
CA ASP A 8 1.77 2.92 17.68
C ASP A 8 2.23 1.54 17.20
N THR A 9 2.16 0.54 18.08
CA THR A 9 2.49 -0.84 17.70
C THR A 9 1.56 -1.36 16.61
N LEU A 10 0.27 -1.11 16.72
CA LEU A 10 -0.71 -1.47 15.69
C LEU A 10 -0.35 -0.83 14.34
N PHE A 11 -0.03 0.46 14.35
CA PHE A 11 0.37 1.19 13.14
C PHE A 11 1.63 0.58 12.53
N VAL A 12 2.67 0.33 13.33
CA VAL A 12 3.93 -0.23 12.85
C VAL A 12 3.72 -1.61 12.22
N VAL A 13 3.01 -2.50 12.92
CA VAL A 13 2.76 -3.85 12.43
C VAL A 13 2.00 -3.80 11.10
N TRP A 14 0.97 -2.96 11.03
CA TRP A 14 0.18 -2.84 9.81
C TRP A 14 0.99 -2.24 8.66
N ALA A 15 1.80 -1.21 8.93
CA ALA A 15 2.61 -0.57 7.91
C ALA A 15 3.60 -1.56 7.28
N PHE A 16 4.30 -2.35 8.09
CA PHE A 16 5.22 -3.36 7.59
C PHE A 16 4.48 -4.49 6.87
N PHE A 17 3.34 -4.92 7.39
CA PHE A 17 2.50 -5.92 6.73
C PHE A 17 2.05 -5.44 5.35
N PHE A 18 1.56 -4.20 5.25
CA PHE A 18 1.17 -3.57 3.99
C PHE A 18 2.33 -3.63 2.99
N GLN A 19 3.51 -3.19 3.40
CA GLN A 19 4.63 -3.06 2.49
C GLN A 19 5.15 -4.43 2.03
N ILE A 20 5.25 -5.39 2.94
CA ILE A 20 5.72 -6.75 2.62
C ILE A 20 4.73 -7.43 1.67
N VAL A 21 3.43 -7.32 1.93
CA VAL A 21 2.39 -7.89 1.07
C VAL A 21 2.46 -7.29 -0.32
N HIS A 22 2.67 -5.97 -0.43
CA HIS A 22 2.79 -5.31 -1.72
C HIS A 22 4.04 -5.71 -2.47
N ILE A 23 5.16 -5.90 -1.78
CA ILE A 23 6.39 -6.40 -2.41
C ILE A 23 6.14 -7.79 -3.01
N VAL A 24 5.53 -8.69 -2.25
CA VAL A 24 5.19 -10.03 -2.72
C VAL A 24 4.20 -9.96 -3.90
N HIS A 25 3.18 -9.14 -3.76
CA HIS A 25 2.17 -8.93 -4.81
C HIS A 25 2.81 -8.47 -6.13
N PHE A 26 3.65 -7.45 -6.08
CA PHE A 26 4.28 -6.92 -7.29
C PHE A 26 5.28 -7.91 -7.87
N ALA A 27 6.03 -8.64 -7.04
CA ALA A 27 6.98 -9.64 -7.51
C ALA A 27 6.27 -10.80 -8.21
N VAL A 28 5.18 -11.29 -7.63
CA VAL A 28 4.38 -12.37 -8.21
C VAL A 28 3.70 -11.89 -9.51
N ARG A 29 3.15 -10.68 -9.50
CA ARG A 29 2.53 -10.10 -10.70
C ARG A 29 3.53 -9.92 -11.83
N LYS A 30 4.74 -9.49 -11.52
CA LYS A 30 5.81 -9.31 -12.52
C LYS A 30 6.14 -10.63 -13.22
N ARG A 31 6.17 -11.74 -12.47
CA ARG A 31 6.55 -13.05 -12.99
C ARG A 31 5.37 -13.80 -13.62
N PHE A 32 4.19 -13.73 -13.01
CA PHE A 32 3.02 -14.53 -13.41
C PHE A 32 1.80 -13.66 -13.70
N PHE A 33 1.98 -12.59 -14.45
CA PHE A 33 1.00 -11.51 -14.58
C PHE A 33 -0.42 -12.00 -14.88
N ALA A 34 -0.62 -12.76 -15.93
CA ALA A 34 -1.96 -13.14 -16.39
C ALA A 34 -2.67 -14.04 -15.38
N SER A 35 -2.00 -15.12 -14.96
CA SER A 35 -2.57 -16.09 -14.02
C SER A 35 -2.83 -15.47 -12.65
N TYR A 36 -1.86 -14.70 -12.12
CA TYR A 36 -1.97 -14.09 -10.80
C TYR A 36 -3.05 -13.01 -10.75
N THR A 37 -3.06 -12.10 -11.72
CA THR A 37 -3.99 -10.97 -11.74
C THR A 37 -5.44 -11.48 -11.78
N MET A 38 -5.73 -12.49 -12.57
CA MET A 38 -7.08 -13.02 -12.70
C MET A 38 -7.53 -13.83 -11.48
N LYS A 39 -6.62 -14.52 -10.81
CA LYS A 39 -6.98 -15.45 -9.73
C LYS A 39 -6.87 -14.85 -8.33
N ALA A 40 -5.84 -14.07 -8.06
CA ALA A 40 -5.50 -13.67 -6.69
C ALA A 40 -5.15 -12.18 -6.52
N GLY A 41 -4.96 -11.43 -7.59
CA GLY A 41 -4.55 -10.02 -7.49
C GLY A 41 -5.55 -9.14 -6.73
N TRP A 42 -6.82 -9.50 -6.71
CA TRP A 42 -7.87 -8.76 -6.00
C TRP A 42 -7.69 -8.75 -4.49
N ILE A 43 -6.97 -9.75 -3.93
CA ILE A 43 -6.79 -9.90 -2.49
C ILE A 43 -6.11 -8.66 -1.90
N VAL A 44 -5.13 -8.12 -2.61
CA VAL A 44 -4.43 -6.91 -2.15
C VAL A 44 -5.39 -5.72 -2.03
N TYR A 45 -6.30 -5.59 -2.97
CA TYR A 45 -7.30 -4.51 -2.91
C TYR A 45 -8.30 -4.73 -1.76
N ALA A 46 -8.64 -5.98 -1.47
CA ALA A 46 -9.52 -6.32 -0.34
C ALA A 46 -8.90 -5.96 1.02
N LEU A 47 -7.57 -5.90 1.11
CA LEU A 47 -6.87 -5.48 2.34
C LEU A 47 -7.12 -4.02 2.69
N SER A 48 -7.68 -3.22 1.78
CA SER A 48 -8.09 -1.85 2.09
C SER A 48 -9.16 -1.80 3.18
N ILE A 49 -9.98 -2.84 3.33
CA ILE A 49 -11.01 -2.90 4.36
C ILE A 49 -10.40 -2.91 5.77
N PRO A 50 -9.51 -3.86 6.14
CA PRO A 50 -8.83 -3.78 7.43
C PRO A 50 -7.96 -2.53 7.58
N ALA A 51 -7.40 -2.01 6.48
CA ALA A 51 -6.64 -0.76 6.53
C ALA A 51 -7.48 0.41 7.01
N VAL A 52 -8.72 0.54 6.50
CA VAL A 52 -9.67 1.59 6.93
C VAL A 52 -10.07 1.38 8.38
N VAL A 53 -10.32 0.14 8.80
CA VAL A 53 -10.67 -0.16 10.20
C VAL A 53 -9.54 0.28 11.13
N ILE A 54 -8.29 -0.03 10.80
CA ILE A 54 -7.12 0.40 11.58
C ILE A 54 -7.02 1.92 11.60
N SER A 55 -7.23 2.58 10.46
CA SER A 55 -7.22 4.05 10.39
C SER A 55 -8.29 4.68 11.28
N ILE A 56 -9.50 4.11 11.31
CA ILE A 56 -10.56 4.58 12.19
C ILE A 56 -10.17 4.39 13.66
N VAL A 57 -9.58 3.26 14.02
CA VAL A 57 -9.09 3.01 15.38
C VAL A 57 -8.04 4.05 15.78
N LEU A 58 -7.11 4.37 14.90
CA LEU A 58 -6.08 5.38 15.13
C LEU A 58 -6.70 6.78 15.27
N LEU A 59 -7.68 7.12 14.45
CA LEU A 59 -8.40 8.40 14.51
C LEU A 59 -9.13 8.55 15.84
N LEU A 60 -9.90 7.54 16.24
CA LEU A 60 -10.63 7.55 17.49
C LEU A 60 -9.71 7.54 18.71
N GLY A 61 -8.52 6.97 18.57
CA GLY A 61 -7.50 6.96 19.62
C GLY A 61 -6.72 8.26 19.75
N GLY A 62 -7.07 9.30 18.97
CA GLY A 62 -6.44 10.63 19.11
C GLY A 62 -5.11 10.77 18.38
N LYS A 63 -4.76 9.86 17.49
CA LYS A 63 -3.53 10.00 16.69
C LYS A 63 -3.68 11.12 15.66
N THR A 64 -2.56 11.76 15.32
CA THR A 64 -2.55 12.85 14.33
C THR A 64 -2.89 12.32 12.94
N TRP A 65 -3.31 13.21 12.06
CA TRP A 65 -3.81 12.87 10.73
C TRP A 65 -2.83 12.02 9.90
N SER A 66 -1.53 12.21 10.10
CA SER A 66 -0.53 11.46 9.35
C SER A 66 -0.52 9.95 9.66
N PHE A 67 -1.07 9.55 10.84
CA PHE A 67 -1.16 8.14 11.21
C PHE A 67 -2.34 7.42 10.57
N TRP A 68 -3.46 8.10 10.34
CA TRP A 68 -4.68 7.45 9.86
C TRP A 68 -5.01 7.75 8.39
N LEU A 69 -4.37 8.73 7.79
CA LEU A 69 -4.65 9.08 6.39
C LEU A 69 -4.25 7.95 5.43
N GLY A 70 -3.20 7.20 5.75
CA GLY A 70 -2.71 6.12 4.89
C GLY A 70 -3.76 5.06 4.56
N GLY A 71 -4.60 4.68 5.53
CA GLY A 71 -5.66 3.70 5.29
C GLY A 71 -6.72 4.20 4.32
N PHE A 72 -7.08 5.48 4.39
CA PHE A 72 -8.03 6.09 3.46
C PHE A 72 -7.42 6.22 2.05
N LEU A 73 -6.14 6.55 1.95
CA LEU A 73 -5.45 6.55 0.67
C LEU A 73 -5.37 5.14 0.08
N PHE A 74 -5.17 4.13 0.92
CA PHE A 74 -5.19 2.74 0.47
C PHE A 74 -6.56 2.38 -0.11
N LEU A 75 -7.64 2.82 0.53
CA LEU A 75 -8.98 2.61 0.00
C LEU A 75 -9.14 3.22 -1.39
N MET A 76 -8.65 4.45 -1.59
CA MET A 76 -8.68 5.12 -2.90
C MET A 76 -7.84 4.35 -3.92
N TYR A 77 -6.66 3.92 -3.56
CA TYR A 77 -5.79 3.12 -4.40
C TYR A 77 -6.46 1.79 -4.79
N ALA A 78 -7.04 1.10 -3.82
CA ALA A 78 -7.70 -0.18 -4.04
C ALA A 78 -8.95 -0.02 -4.91
N ALA A 79 -9.75 1.01 -4.66
CA ALA A 79 -10.94 1.30 -5.45
C ALA A 79 -10.58 1.59 -6.91
N TYR A 80 -9.56 2.40 -7.12
CA TYR A 80 -9.09 2.74 -8.46
C TYR A 80 -8.54 1.49 -9.19
N GLY A 81 -7.65 0.75 -8.53
CA GLY A 81 -7.04 -0.43 -9.13
C GLY A 81 -8.06 -1.53 -9.43
N TYR A 82 -8.97 -1.78 -8.51
CA TYR A 82 -10.01 -2.77 -8.71
C TYR A 82 -10.94 -2.38 -9.87
N TRP A 83 -11.33 -1.10 -9.90
CA TRP A 83 -12.20 -0.59 -10.97
C TRP A 83 -11.54 -0.74 -12.34
N VAL A 84 -10.27 -0.33 -12.46
CA VAL A 84 -9.52 -0.41 -13.71
C VAL A 84 -9.29 -1.87 -14.15
N ASP A 85 -8.87 -2.72 -13.21
CA ASP A 85 -8.42 -4.07 -13.54
C ASP A 85 -9.57 -5.08 -13.63
N TYR A 86 -10.63 -4.93 -12.81
CA TYR A 86 -11.65 -5.96 -12.67
C TYR A 86 -13.04 -5.52 -13.12
N VAL A 87 -13.40 -4.26 -12.96
CA VAL A 87 -14.74 -3.76 -13.36
C VAL A 87 -14.73 -3.33 -14.83
N LYS A 88 -13.84 -2.41 -15.20
CA LYS A 88 -13.73 -1.91 -16.57
C LYS A 88 -12.80 -2.77 -17.43
N LYS A 89 -11.88 -3.50 -16.81
CA LYS A 89 -10.91 -4.37 -17.48
C LYS A 89 -10.14 -3.62 -18.56
N ILE A 90 -9.65 -2.41 -18.22
CA ILE A 90 -8.94 -1.57 -19.16
C ILE A 90 -7.57 -2.16 -19.44
N GLN A 91 -7.23 -2.33 -20.70
CA GLN A 91 -5.91 -2.75 -21.14
C GLN A 91 -4.97 -1.54 -21.11
N TRP A 92 -4.15 -1.43 -20.07
CA TRP A 92 -3.26 -0.27 -19.91
C TRP A 92 -1.79 -0.65 -19.75
N ARG A 93 -1.49 -1.93 -19.58
CA ARG A 93 -0.12 -2.39 -19.32
C ARG A 93 0.64 -2.76 -20.59
N ASN A 94 -0.07 -3.21 -21.62
CA ASN A 94 0.52 -3.64 -22.87
C ASN A 94 -0.41 -3.29 -24.06
N PRO A 95 -0.21 -2.14 -24.75
CA PRO A 95 0.81 -1.12 -24.51
C PRO A 95 0.57 -0.33 -23.23
N LEU A 96 1.64 0.24 -22.67
CA LEU A 96 1.55 1.00 -21.43
C LEU A 96 0.81 2.33 -21.65
N ARG A 97 -0.24 2.54 -20.88
CA ARG A 97 -1.04 3.78 -20.92
C ARG A 97 -0.73 4.62 -19.68
N LEU A 98 0.09 5.65 -19.87
CA LEU A 98 0.55 6.50 -18.77
C LEU A 98 -0.59 7.21 -18.05
N SER A 99 -1.65 7.59 -18.78
CA SER A 99 -2.81 8.26 -18.19
C SER A 99 -3.51 7.41 -17.12
N ILE A 100 -3.36 6.09 -17.17
CA ILE A 100 -3.90 5.17 -16.18
C ILE A 100 -2.85 4.79 -15.14
N MET A 101 -1.60 4.61 -15.57
CA MET A 101 -0.50 4.24 -14.69
C MET A 101 -0.18 5.35 -13.68
N PHE A 102 -0.19 6.62 -14.08
CA PHE A 102 0.16 7.73 -13.17
C PHE A 102 -0.74 7.79 -11.93
N PRO A 103 -2.08 7.79 -12.05
CA PRO A 103 -2.91 7.76 -10.86
C PRO A 103 -2.71 6.50 -10.01
N TYR A 104 -2.53 5.35 -10.65
CA TYR A 104 -2.32 4.08 -9.95
C TYR A 104 -1.06 4.12 -9.09
N VAL A 105 0.07 4.49 -9.69
CA VAL A 105 1.36 4.57 -9.00
C VAL A 105 1.35 5.70 -7.97
N SER A 106 0.74 6.84 -8.30
CA SER A 106 0.65 7.98 -7.37
C SER A 106 -0.14 7.65 -6.11
N LEU A 107 -1.26 6.94 -6.25
CA LEU A 107 -2.06 6.50 -5.09
C LEU A 107 -1.30 5.51 -4.24
N TYR A 108 -0.55 4.58 -4.85
CA TYR A 108 0.32 3.67 -4.11
C TYR A 108 1.41 4.43 -3.36
N LEU A 109 2.10 5.35 -4.04
CA LEU A 109 3.16 6.14 -3.43
C LEU A 109 2.63 6.98 -2.27
N GLY A 110 1.47 7.60 -2.43
CA GLY A 110 0.82 8.37 -1.37
C GLY A 110 0.48 7.51 -0.17
N THR A 111 -0.08 6.32 -0.39
CA THR A 111 -0.39 5.36 0.66
C THR A 111 0.87 4.94 1.41
N ALA A 112 1.90 4.52 0.68
CA ALA A 112 3.15 4.06 1.27
C ALA A 112 3.86 5.19 2.01
N MET A 113 3.80 6.43 1.50
CA MET A 113 4.41 7.59 2.13
C MET A 113 3.78 7.89 3.49
N PHE A 114 2.46 7.74 3.63
CA PHE A 114 1.79 7.96 4.91
C PHE A 114 1.91 6.78 5.87
N TYR A 115 2.40 5.63 5.44
CA TYR A 115 2.86 4.58 6.33
C TYR A 115 4.35 4.76 6.68
N TRP A 116 5.13 5.35 5.80
CA TRP A 116 6.56 5.58 5.97
C TRP A 116 6.85 6.80 6.87
N TRP A 117 6.21 7.92 6.60
CA TRP A 117 6.49 9.19 7.27
C TRP A 117 6.29 9.12 8.80
N PRO A 118 5.15 8.63 9.32
CA PRO A 118 4.98 8.58 10.78
C PRO A 118 6.00 7.70 11.50
N LEU A 119 6.57 6.71 10.84
CA LEU A 119 7.58 5.85 11.45
C LEU A 119 8.82 6.64 11.89
N PHE A 120 9.16 7.71 11.20
CA PHE A 120 10.28 8.57 11.58
C PHE A 120 10.10 9.14 12.99
N ARG A 121 8.86 9.45 13.36
CA ARG A 121 8.53 9.99 14.68
C ARG A 121 8.49 8.91 15.76
N LEU A 122 8.32 7.66 15.39
CA LEU A 122 8.21 6.55 16.33
C LEU A 122 9.55 5.89 16.61
N SER A 123 10.32 5.61 15.57
CA SER A 123 11.60 4.93 15.71
C SER A 123 12.42 5.09 14.45
N LEU A 124 13.64 5.60 14.59
CA LEU A 124 14.54 5.74 13.44
C LEU A 124 14.92 4.40 12.81
N PRO A 125 15.26 3.33 13.58
CA PRO A 125 15.51 2.02 12.96
C PRO A 125 14.34 1.48 12.16
N LEU A 126 13.11 1.63 12.66
CA LEU A 126 11.92 1.20 11.94
C LEU A 126 11.71 2.01 10.67
N TRP A 127 11.94 3.32 10.73
CA TRP A 127 11.84 4.19 9.57
C TRP A 127 12.85 3.80 8.49
N VAL A 128 14.10 3.53 8.85
CA VAL A 128 15.15 3.10 7.92
C VAL A 128 14.78 1.77 7.28
N GLY A 129 14.33 0.78 8.07
CA GLY A 129 13.90 -0.51 7.55
C GLY A 129 12.75 -0.39 6.57
N PHE A 130 11.75 0.41 6.90
CA PHE A 130 10.63 0.65 6.00
C PHE A 130 11.06 1.39 4.73
N THR A 131 12.02 2.31 4.83
CA THR A 131 12.55 3.01 3.66
C THR A 131 13.12 2.04 2.63
N VAL A 132 13.87 1.03 3.08
CA VAL A 132 14.41 0.00 2.19
C VAL A 132 13.27 -0.76 1.51
N LEU A 133 12.26 -1.17 2.27
CA LEU A 133 11.10 -1.87 1.72
C LEU A 133 10.29 -0.97 0.76
N PHE A 134 10.19 0.31 1.06
CA PHE A 134 9.48 1.28 0.22
C PHE A 134 10.17 1.40 -1.15
N VAL A 135 11.49 1.52 -1.17
CA VAL A 135 12.26 1.60 -2.41
C VAL A 135 12.08 0.33 -3.24
N ILE A 136 12.20 -0.83 -2.60
CA ILE A 136 12.00 -2.12 -3.28
C ILE A 136 10.58 -2.21 -3.86
N GLY A 137 9.57 -1.89 -3.06
CA GLY A 137 8.18 -1.93 -3.48
C GLY A 137 7.88 -0.99 -4.63
N THR A 138 8.45 0.20 -4.63
CA THR A 138 8.27 1.18 -5.70
C THR A 138 8.88 0.68 -7.02
N ILE A 139 10.10 0.15 -6.96
CA ILE A 139 10.74 -0.41 -8.14
C ILE A 139 9.92 -1.57 -8.71
N LEU A 140 9.47 -2.47 -7.85
CA LEU A 140 8.65 -3.62 -8.29
C LEU A 140 7.30 -3.17 -8.85
N ASN A 141 6.66 -2.17 -8.25
CA ASN A 141 5.39 -1.65 -8.76
C ASN A 141 5.55 -1.10 -10.18
N VAL A 142 6.54 -0.24 -10.38
CA VAL A 142 6.78 0.38 -11.70
C VAL A 142 7.16 -0.67 -12.73
N THR A 143 7.99 -1.64 -12.38
CA THR A 143 8.49 -2.65 -13.32
C THR A 143 7.56 -3.84 -13.52
N SER A 144 6.49 -3.97 -12.72
CA SER A 144 5.52 -5.07 -12.85
C SER A 144 4.40 -4.81 -13.86
N HIS A 145 4.44 -3.68 -14.54
CA HIS A 145 3.42 -3.31 -15.53
C HIS A 145 3.89 -3.37 -16.96
#